data_b31ad8be04c358097ad233ecba313b53
#
_entry.id   b31ad8be04c358097ad233ecba313b53
#
_cell.length_a   1.000
_cell.length_b   1.000
_cell.length_c   1.000
_cell.angle_alpha   90.00
_cell.angle_beta   90.00
_cell.angle_gamma   90.00
#
_symmetry.space_group_name_H-M   'P 1'
#
loop_
_entity.id
_entity.type
_entity.pdbx_description
1 polymer ?
#
loop_
_entity_poly.entity_id
_entity_poly.type
_entity_poly.pdbx_seq_one_letter_code
_entity_poly.pdbx_strand_id
1 'polypeptide(L)'
;MTKVDTEKALTKVKSRMTGNRQRKTTWWEWAQRAAAVLFIPLLVTLMVQHWGGSEQELAQMMEVKTNPGMMTSLTLPDGTLVFLNSESTLSYPSRFDSDTRNVTLQGEAYFEVAKNPEKKFIVSTSHQSQIEVLGTHFNVEAYEKEDRIAATLVEGKIGFIYSSDNGSKKVLMDPGHCLLYTSPS
;
A
#
# COMPACT_ATOMS: atom_id res chain seq x y z
N MET A 1 65.65 -76.71 7.68
CA MET A 1 65.44 -75.37 7.06
C MET A 1 64.09 -75.36 6.36
N THR A 2 63.10 -74.91 7.07
CA THR A 2 61.71 -74.79 6.52
C THR A 2 61.58 -73.52 5.70
N LYS A 3 61.40 -73.72 4.42
CA LYS A 3 61.08 -72.58 3.50
C LYS A 3 59.69 -72.04 3.87
N VAL A 4 59.68 -70.85 4.40
CA VAL A 4 58.43 -70.10 4.66
C VAL A 4 57.87 -69.66 3.28
N ASP A 5 56.64 -70.12 2.99
CA ASP A 5 55.96 -69.85 1.74
C ASP A 5 55.36 -68.44 1.77
N THR A 6 56.22 -67.47 1.40
CA THR A 6 55.92 -66.03 1.41
C THR A 6 54.83 -65.65 0.39
N GLU A 7 54.66 -66.42 -0.67
CA GLU A 7 53.65 -66.20 -1.70
C GLU A 7 52.22 -66.40 -1.16
N LYS A 8 52.02 -67.45 -0.34
CA LYS A 8 50.70 -67.68 0.28
C LYS A 8 50.32 -66.67 1.34
N ALA A 9 51.33 -66.10 2.01
CA ALA A 9 51.10 -65.03 2.95
C ALA A 9 50.70 -63.73 2.26
N LEU A 10 51.36 -63.41 1.14
CA LEU A 10 51.10 -62.22 0.30
C LEU A 10 49.71 -62.25 -0.33
N THR A 11 49.29 -63.41 -0.87
CA THR A 11 47.96 -63.56 -1.46
C THR A 11 46.85 -63.45 -0.42
N LYS A 12 47.08 -63.95 0.82
CA LYS A 12 46.13 -63.85 1.91
C LYS A 12 45.98 -62.40 2.45
N VAL A 13 47.05 -61.62 2.40
CA VAL A 13 47.01 -60.21 2.77
C VAL A 13 46.34 -59.40 1.68
N LYS A 14 46.65 -59.67 0.42
CA LYS A 14 46.08 -58.96 -0.73
C LYS A 14 44.57 -59.20 -0.87
N SER A 15 44.08 -60.42 -0.54
CA SER A 15 42.66 -60.74 -0.55
C SER A 15 41.87 -60.02 0.62
N ARG A 16 42.57 -59.68 1.68
CA ARG A 16 41.99 -58.91 2.78
C ARG A 16 41.96 -57.39 2.52
N MET A 17 42.89 -56.91 1.64
CA MET A 17 42.91 -55.51 1.28
C MET A 17 41.93 -55.16 0.14
N THR A 18 41.54 -56.12 -0.68
CA THR A 18 40.50 -55.99 -1.70
C THR A 18 39.09 -56.26 -1.14
N GLY A 19 38.91 -56.15 0.16
CA GLY A 19 37.58 -56.09 0.74
C GLY A 19 36.84 -54.95 0.13
N ASN A 20 36.11 -55.25 -0.94
CA ASN A 20 35.19 -54.40 -1.63
C ASN A 20 34.24 -53.77 -0.60
N ARG A 21 34.59 -52.56 -0.17
CA ARG A 21 33.71 -51.72 0.61
C ARG A 21 32.60 -51.29 -0.31
N GLN A 22 31.72 -52.23 -0.72
CA GLN A 22 30.41 -51.85 -1.24
C GLN A 22 29.80 -50.93 -0.15
N ARG A 23 29.86 -49.64 -0.41
CA ARG A 23 28.98 -48.69 0.27
C ARG A 23 27.58 -49.22 0.04
N LYS A 24 27.06 -49.97 1.00
CA LYS A 24 25.63 -50.15 1.10
C LYS A 24 25.10 -48.74 1.21
N THR A 25 24.72 -48.16 0.08
CA THR A 25 23.86 -46.96 0.10
C THR A 25 22.65 -47.37 0.90
N THR A 26 22.68 -47.04 2.16
CA THR A 26 21.64 -47.42 3.09
C THR A 26 20.37 -46.83 2.52
N TRP A 27 19.31 -47.57 2.41
CA TRP A 27 17.96 -47.14 2.04
C TRP A 27 17.62 -45.81 2.71
N TRP A 28 18.18 -45.52 3.87
CA TRP A 28 18.13 -44.26 4.60
C TRP A 28 18.71 -43.06 3.82
N GLU A 29 19.83 -43.20 3.14
CA GLU A 29 20.42 -42.11 2.32
C GLU A 29 19.55 -41.80 1.11
N TRP A 30 18.91 -42.83 0.55
CA TRP A 30 17.95 -42.66 -0.55
C TRP A 30 16.66 -41.98 -0.06
N ALA A 31 16.14 -42.35 1.10
CA ALA A 31 14.98 -41.76 1.71
C ALA A 31 15.20 -40.26 2.07
N GLN A 32 16.40 -39.94 2.58
CA GLN A 32 16.77 -38.55 2.87
C GLN A 32 16.81 -37.66 1.61
N ARG A 33 17.35 -38.20 0.48
CA ARG A 33 17.40 -37.46 -0.79
C ARG A 33 16.01 -37.32 -1.41
N ALA A 34 15.18 -38.35 -1.33
CA ALA A 34 13.80 -38.27 -1.79
C ALA A 34 12.96 -37.29 -0.96
N ALA A 35 13.16 -37.27 0.35
CA ALA A 35 12.50 -36.31 1.23
C ALA A 35 12.89 -34.87 0.89
N ALA A 36 14.17 -34.58 0.64
CA ALA A 36 14.62 -33.23 0.30
C ALA A 36 14.01 -32.73 -1.04
N VAL A 37 13.91 -33.62 -2.03
CA VAL A 37 13.33 -33.28 -3.35
C VAL A 37 11.84 -32.96 -3.26
N LEU A 38 11.12 -33.53 -2.30
CA LEU A 38 9.68 -33.25 -2.08
C LEU A 38 9.44 -32.10 -1.10
N PHE A 39 10.30 -31.97 -0.09
CA PHE A 39 10.14 -30.94 0.95
C PHE A 39 10.53 -29.54 0.48
N ILE A 40 11.57 -29.42 -0.35
CA ILE A 40 12.03 -28.11 -0.85
C ILE A 40 10.95 -27.42 -1.71
N PRO A 41 10.36 -28.06 -2.74
CA PRO A 41 9.30 -27.41 -3.50
C PRO A 41 8.04 -27.13 -2.67
N LEU A 42 7.71 -28.01 -1.71
CA LEU A 42 6.59 -27.79 -0.80
C LEU A 42 6.85 -26.55 0.10
N LEU A 43 8.05 -26.43 0.67
CA LEU A 43 8.46 -25.27 1.46
C LEU A 43 8.46 -23.99 0.63
N VAL A 44 8.97 -24.03 -0.60
CA VAL A 44 8.97 -22.89 -1.54
C VAL A 44 7.53 -22.50 -1.88
N THR A 45 6.64 -23.44 -2.18
CA THR A 45 5.24 -23.12 -2.46
C THR A 45 4.52 -22.52 -1.26
N LEU A 46 4.74 -23.05 -0.06
CA LEU A 46 4.19 -22.49 1.19
C LEU A 46 4.76 -21.08 1.47
N MET A 47 6.05 -20.88 1.22
CA MET A 47 6.70 -19.58 1.39
C MET A 47 6.19 -18.55 0.38
N VAL A 48 6.00 -18.95 -0.88
CA VAL A 48 5.41 -18.10 -1.93
C VAL A 48 3.95 -17.79 -1.61
N GLN A 49 3.17 -18.75 -1.12
CA GLN A 49 1.79 -18.51 -0.68
C GLN A 49 1.72 -17.59 0.55
N HIS A 50 2.67 -17.71 1.46
CA HIS A 50 2.71 -16.86 2.66
C HIS A 50 3.24 -15.44 2.37
N TRP A 51 4.15 -15.29 1.43
CA TRP A 51 4.70 -13.99 1.02
C TRP A 51 3.99 -13.38 -0.21
N GLY A 52 3.36 -14.19 -1.05
CA GLY A 52 2.59 -13.74 -2.21
C GLY A 52 1.13 -13.41 -1.93
N GLY A 53 0.65 -13.67 -0.72
CA GLY A 53 -0.75 -13.50 -0.33
C GLY A 53 -1.12 -12.12 0.21
N SER A 54 -0.47 -11.05 -0.20
CA SER A 54 -1.15 -9.76 -0.26
C SER A 54 -1.85 -9.69 -1.61
N GLU A 55 -3.02 -10.34 -1.74
CA GLU A 55 -4.05 -9.78 -2.59
C GLU A 55 -4.21 -8.33 -2.09
N GLN A 56 -3.60 -7.39 -2.79
CA GLN A 56 -4.03 -6.01 -2.73
C GLN A 56 -5.47 -6.03 -3.25
N GLU A 57 -6.38 -6.33 -2.35
CA GLU A 57 -7.79 -6.08 -2.56
C GLU A 57 -7.85 -4.59 -2.89
N LEU A 58 -7.96 -4.31 -4.20
CA LEU A 58 -7.98 -2.95 -4.73
C LEU A 58 -9.01 -2.18 -3.90
N ALA A 59 -8.56 -1.15 -3.21
CA ALA A 59 -9.44 -0.35 -2.36
C ALA A 59 -10.65 0.07 -3.20
N GLN A 60 -11.83 -0.40 -2.81
CA GLN A 60 -13.06 -0.06 -3.51
C GLN A 60 -13.30 1.42 -3.35
N MET A 61 -13.60 2.11 -4.45
CA MET A 61 -14.01 3.51 -4.41
C MET A 61 -15.44 3.58 -3.88
N MET A 62 -15.62 4.34 -2.82
CA MET A 62 -16.91 4.63 -2.21
C MET A 62 -17.35 6.04 -2.63
N GLU A 63 -18.63 6.20 -2.89
CA GLU A 63 -19.21 7.49 -3.25
C GLU A 63 -20.41 7.79 -2.35
N VAL A 64 -20.43 8.99 -1.78
CA VAL A 64 -21.54 9.52 -0.99
C VAL A 64 -22.05 10.79 -1.65
N LYS A 65 -23.36 10.83 -1.90
CA LYS A 65 -24.02 11.95 -2.56
C LYS A 65 -25.17 12.49 -1.73
N THR A 66 -25.31 13.79 -1.66
CA THR A 66 -26.43 14.49 -1.03
C THR A 66 -27.37 15.06 -2.09
N ASN A 67 -28.67 15.02 -1.79
CA ASN A 67 -29.72 15.65 -2.61
C ASN A 67 -29.90 17.13 -2.22
N PRO A 68 -30.61 17.92 -3.05
CA PRO A 68 -30.93 19.31 -2.74
C PRO A 68 -31.60 19.42 -1.36
N GLY A 69 -31.08 20.33 -0.52
CA GLY A 69 -31.59 20.59 0.82
C GLY A 69 -31.23 19.54 1.87
N MET A 70 -30.40 18.54 1.53
CA MET A 70 -29.91 17.51 2.47
C MET A 70 -28.44 17.74 2.79
N MET A 71 -28.10 17.48 4.05
CA MET A 71 -26.72 17.42 4.53
C MET A 71 -26.47 16.04 5.14
N THR A 72 -25.26 15.57 5.08
CA THR A 72 -24.87 14.31 5.74
C THR A 72 -23.49 14.44 6.38
N SER A 73 -23.24 13.62 7.39
CA SER A 73 -21.91 13.49 7.98
C SER A 73 -21.43 12.05 7.88
N LEU A 74 -20.16 11.88 7.65
CA LEU A 74 -19.52 10.56 7.57
C LEU A 74 -18.12 10.59 8.17
N THR A 75 -17.66 9.42 8.59
CA THR A 75 -16.28 9.21 9.05
C THR A 75 -15.53 8.41 8.01
N LEU A 76 -14.40 8.93 7.56
CA LEU A 76 -13.51 8.25 6.63
C LEU A 76 -12.68 7.17 7.33
N PRO A 77 -12.03 6.25 6.58
CA PRO A 77 -11.24 5.15 7.15
C PRO A 77 -10.06 5.57 8.03
N ASP A 78 -9.59 6.82 7.89
CA ASP A 78 -8.51 7.39 8.71
C ASP A 78 -8.99 8.11 9.98
N GLY A 79 -10.31 8.13 10.22
CA GLY A 79 -10.93 8.85 11.32
C GLY A 79 -11.26 10.32 11.02
N THR A 80 -11.02 10.81 9.81
CA THR A 80 -11.44 12.14 9.35
C THR A 80 -12.96 12.24 9.35
N LEU A 81 -13.52 13.30 9.96
CA LEU A 81 -14.95 13.61 9.90
C LEU A 81 -15.21 14.55 8.72
N VAL A 82 -16.26 14.27 7.96
CA VAL A 82 -16.69 15.09 6.83
C VAL A 82 -18.16 15.41 6.97
N PHE A 83 -18.49 16.69 6.84
CA PHE A 83 -19.87 17.19 6.79
C PHE A 83 -20.11 17.64 5.33
N LEU A 84 -20.86 16.83 4.60
CA LEU A 84 -21.15 17.04 3.20
C LEU A 84 -22.43 17.87 3.06
N ASN A 85 -22.32 19.02 2.40
CA ASN A 85 -23.44 19.94 2.20
C ASN A 85 -24.38 19.46 1.06
N SER A 86 -25.43 20.22 0.82
CA SER A 86 -26.43 19.97 -0.22
C SER A 86 -25.81 19.88 -1.62
N GLU A 87 -26.39 19.02 -2.50
CA GLU A 87 -25.97 18.85 -3.89
C GLU A 87 -24.47 18.55 -4.06
N SER A 88 -23.89 17.81 -3.11
CA SER A 88 -22.47 17.52 -3.09
C SER A 88 -22.19 16.03 -3.21
N THR A 89 -21.02 15.69 -3.76
CA THR A 89 -20.57 14.31 -3.92
C THR A 89 -19.14 14.19 -3.40
N LEU A 90 -18.91 13.20 -2.53
CA LEU A 90 -17.59 12.84 -2.03
C LEU A 90 -17.24 11.43 -2.46
N SER A 91 -16.12 11.27 -3.16
CA SER A 91 -15.57 9.95 -3.52
C SER A 91 -14.26 9.71 -2.78
N TYR A 92 -14.13 8.53 -2.16
CA TYR A 92 -12.96 8.16 -1.38
C TYR A 92 -12.75 6.64 -1.40
N PRO A 93 -11.52 6.14 -1.23
CA PRO A 93 -11.26 4.70 -1.18
C PRO A 93 -11.70 4.10 0.16
N SER A 94 -12.13 2.82 0.16
CA SER A 94 -12.48 2.08 1.38
C SER A 94 -11.32 1.94 2.37
N ARG A 95 -10.08 2.09 1.89
CA ARG A 95 -8.82 2.17 2.67
C ARG A 95 -7.85 3.12 1.98
N PHE A 96 -7.05 3.83 2.77
CA PHE A 96 -5.97 4.66 2.26
C PHE A 96 -4.65 3.86 2.23
N ASP A 97 -4.43 3.04 1.22
CA ASP A 97 -3.26 2.15 1.10
C ASP A 97 -2.01 2.84 0.51
N SER A 98 -2.19 3.99 -0.17
CA SER A 98 -1.10 4.79 -0.75
C SER A 98 -0.41 5.68 0.30
N ASP A 99 0.70 6.33 -0.08
CA ASP A 99 1.43 7.31 0.74
C ASP A 99 0.62 8.59 1.01
N THR A 100 -0.56 8.71 0.41
CA THR A 100 -1.47 9.85 0.54
C THR A 100 -2.90 9.37 0.82
N ARG A 101 -3.70 10.23 1.43
CA ARG A 101 -5.13 10.05 1.69
C ARG A 101 -5.91 10.90 0.69
N ASN A 102 -6.23 10.32 -0.47
CA ASN A 102 -6.86 11.07 -1.56
C ASN A 102 -8.38 10.91 -1.52
N VAL A 103 -9.07 12.04 -1.62
CA VAL A 103 -10.53 12.11 -1.79
C VAL A 103 -10.85 13.09 -2.91
N THR A 104 -12.02 12.92 -3.55
CA THR A 104 -12.51 13.83 -4.58
C THR A 104 -13.83 14.44 -4.14
N LEU A 105 -13.91 15.76 -4.18
CA LEU A 105 -15.08 16.53 -3.82
C LEU A 105 -15.66 17.27 -5.04
N GLN A 106 -16.97 17.16 -5.21
CA GLN A 106 -17.79 18.04 -6.05
C GLN A 106 -18.87 18.63 -5.16
N GLY A 107 -18.98 19.96 -5.12
CA GLY A 107 -19.88 20.68 -4.22
C GLY A 107 -19.17 21.19 -2.97
N GLU A 108 -19.82 21.16 -1.82
CA GLU A 108 -19.30 21.76 -0.58
C GLU A 108 -19.19 20.73 0.53
N ALA A 109 -18.07 20.75 1.24
CA ALA A 109 -17.85 19.95 2.44
C ALA A 109 -16.95 20.65 3.46
N TYR A 110 -17.27 20.45 4.73
CA TYR A 110 -16.41 20.78 5.85
C TYR A 110 -15.67 19.53 6.31
N PHE A 111 -14.36 19.66 6.50
CA PHE A 111 -13.45 18.57 6.86
C PHE A 111 -12.81 18.84 8.23
N GLU A 112 -12.88 17.85 9.12
CA GLU A 112 -12.07 17.75 10.33
C GLU A 112 -11.06 16.62 10.13
N VAL A 113 -9.92 16.95 9.52
CA VAL A 113 -8.95 15.94 9.09
C VAL A 113 -8.16 15.41 10.26
N ALA A 114 -8.15 14.08 10.42
CA ALA A 114 -7.33 13.40 11.42
C ALA A 114 -5.84 13.72 11.23
N LYS A 115 -5.17 14.17 12.31
CA LYS A 115 -3.79 14.61 12.28
C LYS A 115 -2.84 13.44 11.96
N ASN A 116 -2.14 13.55 10.84
CA ASN A 116 -1.10 12.61 10.43
C ASN A 116 -0.01 13.34 9.63
N PRO A 117 1.12 13.71 10.27
CA PRO A 117 2.21 14.43 9.61
C PRO A 117 2.92 13.64 8.51
N GLU A 118 2.87 12.31 8.58
CA GLU A 118 3.59 11.44 7.63
C GLU A 118 2.78 11.17 6.36
N LYS A 119 1.45 11.31 6.42
CA LYS A 119 0.57 10.95 5.31
C LYS A 119 -0.38 12.11 4.98
N LYS A 120 -0.11 12.81 3.89
CA LYS A 120 -0.92 13.95 3.44
C LYS A 120 -2.36 13.54 3.13
N PHE A 121 -3.30 14.39 3.52
CA PHE A 121 -4.68 14.32 3.06
C PHE A 121 -4.86 15.29 1.90
N ILE A 122 -5.40 14.80 0.78
CA ILE A 122 -5.54 15.55 -0.47
C ILE A 122 -6.99 15.54 -0.90
N VAL A 123 -7.59 16.72 -0.98
CA VAL A 123 -8.92 16.91 -1.58
C VAL A 123 -8.71 17.42 -3.01
N SER A 124 -9.11 16.60 -3.98
CA SER A 124 -9.14 16.96 -5.39
C SER A 124 -10.53 17.50 -5.74
N THR A 125 -10.58 18.57 -6.54
CA THR A 125 -11.82 19.19 -6.99
C THR A 125 -11.97 19.11 -8.51
N SER A 126 -13.17 19.39 -9.03
CA SER A 126 -13.49 19.35 -10.45
C SER A 126 -12.67 20.33 -11.31
N HIS A 127 -12.14 21.41 -10.73
CA HIS A 127 -11.40 22.46 -11.44
C HIS A 127 -9.88 22.23 -11.46
N GLN A 128 -9.41 20.98 -11.46
CA GLN A 128 -7.99 20.60 -11.46
C GLN A 128 -7.17 21.26 -10.34
N SER A 129 -7.82 21.56 -9.23
CA SER A 129 -7.17 22.05 -8.03
C SER A 129 -7.17 21.01 -6.92
N GLN A 130 -6.19 21.12 -6.05
CA GLN A 130 -5.96 20.20 -4.94
C GLN A 130 -5.70 20.98 -3.67
N ILE A 131 -6.23 20.47 -2.57
CA ILE A 131 -6.01 21.00 -1.22
C ILE A 131 -5.24 19.94 -0.44
N GLU A 132 -4.01 20.26 -0.06
CA GLU A 132 -3.15 19.39 0.76
C GLU A 132 -3.15 19.83 2.20
N VAL A 133 -3.38 18.89 3.14
CA VAL A 133 -3.34 19.13 4.58
C VAL A 133 -2.71 17.94 5.32
N LEU A 134 -2.32 18.15 6.59
CA LEU A 134 -1.76 17.12 7.47
C LEU A 134 -2.62 16.83 8.71
N GLY A 135 -3.61 17.69 8.96
CA GLY A 135 -4.50 17.62 10.12
C GLY A 135 -5.04 19.02 10.37
N THR A 136 -6.21 19.32 9.81
CA THR A 136 -6.68 20.68 9.54
C THR A 136 -8.20 20.69 9.56
N HIS A 137 -8.80 21.76 10.08
CA HIS A 137 -10.24 22.00 10.01
C HIS A 137 -10.51 23.08 8.97
N PHE A 138 -11.25 22.76 7.91
CA PHE A 138 -11.48 23.66 6.80
C PHE A 138 -12.76 23.34 6.03
N ASN A 139 -13.31 24.34 5.35
CA ASN A 139 -14.41 24.22 4.40
C ASN A 139 -13.91 24.38 2.97
N VAL A 140 -14.46 23.61 2.05
CA VAL A 140 -14.23 23.73 0.63
C VAL A 140 -15.56 23.79 -0.10
N GLU A 141 -15.71 24.82 -0.93
CA GLU A 141 -16.84 25.00 -1.85
C GLU A 141 -16.28 24.92 -3.28
N ALA A 142 -16.69 23.91 -4.04
CA ALA A 142 -16.22 23.61 -5.39
C ALA A 142 -17.36 22.99 -6.22
N TYR A 143 -18.45 23.74 -6.39
CA TYR A 143 -19.57 23.33 -7.23
C TYR A 143 -19.17 23.38 -8.70
N GLU A 144 -19.46 22.35 -9.47
CA GLU A 144 -19.10 22.24 -10.89
C GLU A 144 -19.72 23.34 -11.75
N LYS A 145 -20.89 23.84 -11.34
CA LYS A 145 -21.61 24.94 -12.05
C LYS A 145 -21.03 26.33 -11.79
N GLU A 146 -20.11 26.44 -10.83
CA GLU A 146 -19.48 27.69 -10.45
C GLU A 146 -18.01 27.65 -10.90
N ASP A 147 -17.56 28.70 -11.61
CA ASP A 147 -16.17 28.81 -12.09
C ASP A 147 -15.19 29.18 -10.96
N ARG A 148 -15.60 28.99 -9.73
CA ARG A 148 -14.83 29.37 -8.53
C ARG A 148 -14.73 28.25 -7.53
N ILE A 149 -13.62 28.26 -6.79
CA ILE A 149 -13.41 27.44 -5.60
C ILE A 149 -13.16 28.36 -4.43
N ALA A 150 -13.87 28.17 -3.34
CA ALA A 150 -13.59 28.83 -2.08
C ALA A 150 -13.06 27.81 -1.06
N ALA A 151 -11.95 28.14 -0.40
CA ALA A 151 -11.42 27.37 0.71
C ALA A 151 -11.27 28.25 1.94
N THR A 152 -11.91 27.90 3.03
CA THR A 152 -11.86 28.63 4.29
C THR A 152 -11.16 27.78 5.34
N LEU A 153 -10.07 28.30 5.89
CA LEU A 153 -9.26 27.61 6.90
C LEU A 153 -9.66 28.06 8.31
N VAL A 154 -10.06 27.10 9.14
CA VAL A 154 -10.40 27.33 10.55
C VAL A 154 -9.20 27.07 11.46
N GLU A 155 -8.55 25.90 11.31
CA GLU A 155 -7.40 25.49 12.12
C GLU A 155 -6.40 24.68 11.29
N GLY A 156 -5.11 24.86 11.56
CA GLY A 156 -4.01 24.13 10.91
C GLY A 156 -3.36 24.90 9.78
N LYS A 157 -3.00 24.20 8.69
CA LYS A 157 -2.39 24.78 7.50
C LYS A 157 -2.92 24.10 6.24
N ILE A 158 -3.16 24.88 5.20
CA ILE A 158 -3.56 24.40 3.87
C ILE A 158 -2.50 24.75 2.86
N GLY A 159 -2.17 23.77 1.99
CA GLY A 159 -1.49 24.00 0.71
C GLY A 159 -2.51 23.90 -0.41
N PHE A 160 -2.88 25.02 -1.02
CA PHE A 160 -3.76 25.06 -2.18
C PHE A 160 -2.94 24.99 -3.47
N ILE A 161 -3.19 23.98 -4.29
CA ILE A 161 -2.48 23.72 -5.55
C ILE A 161 -3.48 23.91 -6.70
N TYR A 162 -3.11 24.68 -7.69
CA TYR A 162 -3.93 24.94 -8.87
C TYR A 162 -3.09 24.97 -10.14
N SER A 163 -3.70 24.64 -11.27
CA SER A 163 -3.08 24.73 -12.59
C SER A 163 -3.06 26.20 -13.06
N SER A 164 -1.92 26.63 -13.61
CA SER A 164 -1.73 27.94 -14.22
C SER A 164 -1.00 27.74 -15.55
N ASP A 165 -1.05 28.72 -16.46
CA ASP A 165 -0.37 28.67 -17.77
C ASP A 165 1.12 28.33 -17.70
N ASN A 166 1.77 28.62 -16.56
CA ASN A 166 3.18 28.36 -16.29
C ASN A 166 3.41 27.10 -15.44
N GLY A 167 2.43 26.17 -15.34
CA GLY A 167 2.49 24.95 -14.52
C GLY A 167 1.70 25.07 -13.22
N SER A 168 1.85 24.08 -12.34
CA SER A 168 1.15 24.06 -11.04
C SER A 168 1.77 25.06 -10.07
N LYS A 169 0.91 25.85 -9.43
CA LYS A 169 1.29 26.78 -8.35
C LYS A 169 0.72 26.31 -7.02
N LYS A 170 1.47 26.56 -5.94
CA LYS A 170 1.04 26.24 -4.57
C LYS A 170 1.02 27.51 -3.72
N VAL A 171 -0.12 27.74 -3.07
CA VAL A 171 -0.33 28.83 -2.10
C VAL A 171 -0.52 28.19 -0.71
N LEU A 172 0.18 28.73 0.28
CA LEU A 172 -0.01 28.32 1.68
C LEU A 172 -0.99 29.29 2.35
N MET A 173 -1.90 28.73 3.16
CA MET A 173 -2.88 29.50 3.90
C MET A 173 -2.71 29.27 5.40
N ASP A 174 -2.82 30.33 6.17
CA ASP A 174 -2.85 30.33 7.62
C ASP A 174 -4.31 30.43 8.13
N PRO A 175 -4.59 30.04 9.38
CA PRO A 175 -5.93 30.09 9.98
C PRO A 175 -6.59 31.47 9.89
N GLY A 176 -7.91 31.48 9.71
CA GLY A 176 -8.71 32.70 9.58
C GLY A 176 -8.71 33.32 8.19
N HIS A 177 -8.06 32.69 7.19
CA HIS A 177 -8.07 33.14 5.80
C HIS A 177 -9.06 32.33 4.96
N CYS A 178 -9.62 33.02 3.96
CA CYS A 178 -10.41 32.43 2.90
C CYS A 178 -9.69 32.70 1.56
N LEU A 179 -9.46 31.64 0.80
CA LEU A 179 -8.95 31.74 -0.56
C LEU A 179 -10.12 31.61 -1.53
N LEU A 180 -10.21 32.53 -2.46
CA LEU A 180 -11.12 32.45 -3.60
C LEU A 180 -10.27 32.28 -4.85
N TYR A 181 -10.44 31.17 -5.55
CA TYR A 181 -9.79 30.88 -6.83
C TYR A 181 -10.85 30.81 -7.91
N THR A 182 -10.65 31.55 -9.01
CA THR A 182 -11.48 31.47 -10.20
C THR A 182 -10.67 30.81 -11.31
N SER A 183 -11.19 29.73 -11.88
CA SER A 183 -10.54 29.06 -13.00
C SER A 183 -10.52 29.97 -14.22
N PRO A 184 -9.38 30.16 -14.88
CA PRO A 184 -9.37 30.83 -16.18
C PRO A 184 -10.14 29.98 -17.19
N SER A 185 -11.09 30.56 -17.89
CA SER A 185 -11.90 29.97 -18.97
C SER A 185 -11.04 29.68 -20.20
#